data_8b7af1b00d6d5e1285f5bee24aead6da
#
_entry.id   8b7af1b00d6d5e1285f5bee24aead6da
#
_cell.length_a   1.000
_cell.length_b   1.000
_cell.length_c   1.000
_cell.angle_alpha   90.00
_cell.angle_beta   90.00
_cell.angle_gamma   90.00
#
_symmetry.space_group_name_H-M   'P 1'
#
loop_
_entity.id
_entity.type
_entity.pdbx_description
1 polymer ?
#
loop_
_entity_poly.entity_id
_entity_poly.type
_entity_poly.pdbx_seq_one_letter_code
_entity_poly.pdbx_strand_id
1 'polypeptide(L)'
;MKRLLTLMVLVAGMWAASVAETAPKYDDYYYRRATLFDALPITGSDIVFLGNSLTDGAEWNELLGNSHIKNRGIVGDIVQGYVDRLQPILKGKPKKIFIMGGVNDISHDVSGDSIGRVMEKLIVLVKQNCPKTKIYLQSLLPFNNDFKRYKRLLGHETWVADANCALKAVADRQGVVWIDLYPLFANADGKLRPELTNDGLHLMGKGYLIWRDAIKKYVK
;
A
#
# COMPACT_ATOMS: atom_id res chain seq x y z
N MET A 1 46.85 8.62 -70.32
CA MET A 1 45.57 9.04 -69.79
C MET A 1 45.24 8.08 -68.63
N LYS A 2 45.53 8.49 -67.39
CA LYS A 2 45.25 7.67 -66.19
C LYS A 2 43.99 8.25 -65.48
N ARG A 3 42.92 7.48 -65.43
CA ARG A 3 41.71 7.86 -64.72
C ARG A 3 41.85 7.49 -63.19
N LEU A 4 41.87 8.48 -62.32
CA LEU A 4 41.81 8.32 -60.90
C LEU A 4 40.34 8.05 -60.51
N LEU A 5 40.03 6.87 -59.90
CA LEU A 5 38.77 6.60 -59.27
C LEU A 5 38.86 7.04 -57.81
N THR A 6 38.07 8.04 -57.43
CA THR A 6 37.93 8.50 -56.05
C THR A 6 36.86 7.68 -55.39
N LEU A 7 37.24 6.86 -54.40
CA LEU A 7 36.33 6.07 -53.60
C LEU A 7 35.80 6.95 -52.46
N MET A 8 34.51 7.30 -52.51
CA MET A 8 33.81 7.98 -51.41
C MET A 8 33.36 6.94 -50.38
N VAL A 9 33.99 6.93 -49.23
CA VAL A 9 33.53 6.11 -48.08
C VAL A 9 32.49 6.92 -47.31
N LEU A 10 31.23 6.52 -47.41
CA LEU A 10 30.11 7.02 -46.58
C LEU A 10 30.23 6.38 -45.22
N VAL A 11 30.68 7.12 -44.21
CA VAL A 11 30.60 6.72 -42.79
C VAL A 11 29.20 7.05 -42.31
N ALA A 12 28.32 6.06 -42.27
CA ALA A 12 27.04 6.16 -41.60
C ALA A 12 27.27 6.15 -40.10
N GLY A 13 27.25 7.33 -39.48
CA GLY A 13 27.24 7.45 -38.03
C GLY A 13 25.93 6.94 -37.45
N MET A 14 25.95 5.74 -36.87
CA MET A 14 24.87 5.25 -36.02
C MET A 14 24.85 6.05 -34.72
N TRP A 15 23.98 7.03 -34.64
CA TRP A 15 23.59 7.62 -33.35
C TRP A 15 22.78 6.60 -32.59
N ALA A 16 23.40 5.88 -31.66
CA ALA A 16 22.69 5.17 -30.62
C ALA A 16 22.11 6.23 -29.67
N ALA A 17 20.82 6.50 -29.81
CA ALA A 17 20.11 7.26 -28.79
C ALA A 17 20.16 6.43 -27.50
N SER A 18 20.96 6.84 -26.51
CA SER A 18 20.92 6.32 -25.19
C SER A 18 19.56 6.68 -24.59
N VAL A 19 18.66 5.71 -24.50
CA VAL A 19 17.46 5.85 -23.68
C VAL A 19 17.96 6.03 -22.24
N ALA A 20 17.86 7.25 -21.71
CA ALA A 20 18.13 7.49 -20.30
C ALA A 20 17.19 6.61 -19.50
N GLU A 21 17.72 5.58 -18.86
CA GLU A 21 16.99 4.71 -17.97
C GLU A 21 16.53 5.57 -16.79
N THR A 22 15.23 5.89 -16.75
CA THR A 22 14.67 6.64 -15.63
C THR A 22 14.78 5.79 -14.37
N ALA A 23 15.27 6.38 -13.27
CA ALA A 23 15.39 5.70 -12.01
C ALA A 23 14.03 5.02 -11.65
N PRO A 24 14.07 3.80 -11.10
CA PRO A 24 12.86 3.07 -10.78
C PRO A 24 12.01 3.86 -9.75
N LYS A 25 10.69 3.87 -9.96
CA LYS A 25 9.72 4.62 -9.13
C LYS A 25 9.64 4.11 -7.70
N TYR A 26 9.88 2.83 -7.50
CA TYR A 26 9.83 2.13 -6.23
C TYR A 26 11.13 1.38 -5.98
N ASP A 27 11.31 0.87 -4.76
CA ASP A 27 12.48 0.06 -4.43
C ASP A 27 12.40 -1.36 -5.04
N ASP A 28 13.53 -2.08 -4.98
CA ASP A 28 13.64 -3.44 -5.53
C ASP A 28 12.69 -4.43 -4.84
N TYR A 29 12.40 -4.24 -3.56
CA TYR A 29 11.49 -5.14 -2.83
C TYR A 29 10.07 -5.01 -3.34
N TYR A 30 9.63 -3.78 -3.65
CA TYR A 30 8.33 -3.55 -4.26
C TYR A 30 8.17 -4.35 -5.55
N TYR A 31 9.13 -4.24 -6.48
CA TYR A 31 9.04 -4.96 -7.77
C TYR A 31 9.07 -6.47 -7.61
N ARG A 32 9.93 -6.99 -6.70
CA ARG A 32 9.94 -8.43 -6.40
C ARG A 32 8.60 -8.93 -5.89
N ARG A 33 7.94 -8.17 -5.00
CA ARG A 33 6.63 -8.56 -4.44
C ARG A 33 5.51 -8.34 -5.45
N ALA A 34 5.49 -7.23 -6.17
CA ALA A 34 4.47 -6.93 -7.17
C ALA A 34 4.43 -7.99 -8.27
N THR A 35 5.58 -8.35 -8.85
CA THR A 35 5.65 -9.40 -9.88
C THR A 35 5.27 -10.78 -9.36
N LEU A 36 5.58 -11.11 -8.09
CA LEU A 36 5.07 -12.32 -7.47
C LEU A 36 3.55 -12.29 -7.34
N PHE A 37 2.96 -11.15 -6.97
CA PHE A 37 1.51 -11.01 -6.87
C PHE A 37 0.81 -11.10 -8.22
N ASP A 38 1.46 -10.68 -9.31
CA ASP A 38 0.97 -10.89 -10.69
C ASP A 38 0.85 -12.39 -11.04
N ALA A 39 1.79 -13.20 -10.52
CA ALA A 39 1.80 -14.65 -10.73
C ALA A 39 0.81 -15.41 -9.82
N LEU A 40 0.33 -14.77 -8.73
CA LEU A 40 -0.57 -15.40 -7.75
C LEU A 40 -2.03 -14.99 -8.01
N PRO A 41 -2.89 -15.90 -8.53
CA PRO A 41 -4.24 -15.55 -8.93
C PRO A 41 -5.11 -15.13 -7.73
N ILE A 42 -6.00 -14.18 -8.00
CA ILE A 42 -7.12 -13.82 -7.14
C ILE A 42 -8.41 -14.34 -7.78
N THR A 43 -9.35 -14.77 -6.96
CA THR A 43 -10.66 -15.29 -7.39
C THR A 43 -11.80 -14.55 -6.71
N GLY A 44 -13.02 -14.74 -7.21
CA GLY A 44 -14.24 -14.13 -6.66
C GLY A 44 -14.62 -14.60 -5.24
N SER A 45 -13.99 -15.66 -4.72
CA SER A 45 -14.15 -16.12 -3.33
C SER A 45 -13.12 -15.51 -2.37
N ASP A 46 -12.06 -14.90 -2.91
CA ASP A 46 -10.96 -14.43 -2.08
C ASP A 46 -11.26 -13.10 -1.36
N ILE A 47 -10.57 -12.92 -0.26
CA ILE A 47 -10.58 -11.72 0.58
C ILE A 47 -9.16 -11.16 0.54
N VAL A 48 -9.00 -10.00 -0.06
CA VAL A 48 -7.68 -9.36 -0.23
C VAL A 48 -7.40 -8.40 0.91
N PHE A 49 -6.22 -8.51 1.50
CA PHE A 49 -5.66 -7.53 2.42
C PHE A 49 -4.59 -6.72 1.67
N LEU A 50 -4.93 -5.50 1.28
CA LEU A 50 -4.09 -4.59 0.51
C LEU A 50 -3.48 -3.55 1.44
N GLY A 51 -2.16 -3.45 1.46
CA GLY A 51 -1.48 -2.52 2.36
C GLY A 51 0.04 -2.49 2.23
N ASN A 52 0.67 -1.92 3.24
CA ASN A 52 2.12 -1.78 3.37
C ASN A 52 2.74 -2.86 4.28
N SER A 53 3.86 -2.55 4.95
CA SER A 53 4.56 -3.45 5.88
C SER A 53 3.69 -3.96 7.03
N LEU A 54 2.77 -3.14 7.54
CA LEU A 54 1.86 -3.56 8.61
C LEU A 54 0.91 -4.67 8.13
N THR A 55 0.50 -4.63 6.87
CA THR A 55 -0.29 -5.71 6.25
C THR A 55 0.59 -6.90 5.87
N ASP A 56 1.78 -6.65 5.31
CA ASP A 56 2.74 -7.71 4.90
C ASP A 56 3.17 -8.58 6.08
N GLY A 57 3.36 -7.99 7.26
CA GLY A 57 3.92 -8.62 8.46
C GLY A 57 3.01 -9.59 9.22
N ALA A 58 1.89 -10.03 8.65
CA ALA A 58 0.98 -10.98 9.30
C ALA A 58 0.54 -12.13 8.40
N GLU A 59 0.42 -13.30 8.98
CA GLU A 59 -0.16 -14.50 8.37
C GLU A 59 -1.70 -14.45 8.51
N TRP A 60 -2.34 -13.56 7.74
CA TRP A 60 -3.78 -13.25 7.88
C TRP A 60 -4.70 -14.45 7.71
N ASN A 61 -4.35 -15.39 6.82
CA ASN A 61 -5.09 -16.62 6.60
C ASN A 61 -5.09 -17.51 7.85
N GLU A 62 -3.98 -17.61 8.55
CA GLU A 62 -3.84 -18.38 9.78
C GLU A 62 -4.51 -17.65 10.95
N LEU A 63 -4.23 -16.35 11.13
CA LEU A 63 -4.82 -15.52 12.18
C LEU A 63 -6.36 -15.53 12.18
N LEU A 64 -6.97 -15.60 11.00
CA LEU A 64 -8.42 -15.54 10.80
C LEU A 64 -9.04 -16.91 10.44
N GLY A 65 -8.21 -17.96 10.35
CA GLY A 65 -8.68 -19.33 10.05
C GLY A 65 -9.38 -19.44 8.68
N ASN A 66 -8.92 -18.69 7.66
CA ASN A 66 -9.57 -18.62 6.37
C ASN A 66 -8.57 -18.62 5.21
N SER A 67 -8.47 -19.73 4.48
CA SER A 67 -7.54 -19.93 3.37
C SER A 67 -7.82 -19.03 2.13
N HIS A 68 -9.02 -18.43 2.05
CA HIS A 68 -9.36 -17.46 1.01
C HIS A 68 -8.75 -16.08 1.23
N ILE A 69 -8.13 -15.83 2.38
CA ILE A 69 -7.47 -14.55 2.63
C ILE A 69 -6.13 -14.52 1.90
N LYS A 70 -5.93 -13.44 1.14
CA LYS A 70 -4.73 -13.20 0.35
C LYS A 70 -4.04 -11.93 0.83
N ASN A 71 -2.88 -12.09 1.47
CA ASN A 71 -2.03 -10.98 1.85
C ASN A 71 -1.45 -10.34 0.58
N ARG A 72 -1.67 -9.04 0.41
CA ARG A 72 -1.13 -8.18 -0.64
C ARG A 72 -0.48 -6.94 -0.02
N GLY A 73 0.19 -7.13 1.11
CA GLY A 73 1.07 -6.15 1.72
C GLY A 73 2.42 -6.09 1.02
N ILE A 74 3.04 -4.90 0.95
CA ILE A 74 4.44 -4.71 0.55
C ILE A 74 5.09 -3.72 1.52
N VAL A 75 6.25 -4.10 2.07
CA VAL A 75 7.04 -3.22 2.95
C VAL A 75 7.39 -1.92 2.23
N GLY A 76 7.24 -0.79 2.90
CA GLY A 76 7.58 0.54 2.35
C GLY A 76 6.57 1.11 1.35
N ASP A 77 5.54 0.36 0.97
CA ASP A 77 4.60 0.78 -0.09
C ASP A 77 3.75 1.98 0.35
N ILE A 78 3.47 2.85 -0.62
CA ILE A 78 2.63 4.05 -0.50
C ILE A 78 1.29 3.83 -1.21
N VAL A 79 0.30 4.68 -0.95
CA VAL A 79 -1.05 4.50 -1.52
C VAL A 79 -1.05 4.54 -3.05
N GLN A 80 -0.15 5.33 -3.68
CA GLN A 80 0.00 5.31 -5.13
C GLN A 80 0.54 3.95 -5.63
N GLY A 81 1.41 3.30 -4.87
CA GLY A 81 1.90 1.95 -5.20
C GLY A 81 0.78 0.91 -5.22
N TYR A 82 -0.22 1.03 -4.34
CA TYR A 82 -1.41 0.15 -4.38
C TYR A 82 -2.19 0.32 -5.69
N VAL A 83 -2.33 1.57 -6.17
CA VAL A 83 -3.00 1.86 -7.46
C VAL A 83 -2.21 1.23 -8.62
N ASP A 84 -0.90 1.37 -8.62
CA ASP A 84 -0.03 0.92 -9.71
C ASP A 84 0.01 -0.62 -9.84
N ARG A 85 -0.17 -1.36 -8.72
CA ARG A 85 -0.22 -2.84 -8.70
C ARG A 85 -1.63 -3.42 -8.52
N LEU A 86 -2.66 -2.64 -8.83
CA LEU A 86 -4.06 -3.05 -8.57
C LEU A 86 -4.59 -4.08 -9.58
N GLN A 87 -4.05 -4.13 -10.80
CA GLN A 87 -4.60 -4.91 -11.91
C GLN A 87 -4.86 -6.39 -11.64
N PRO A 88 -3.97 -7.17 -11.01
CA PRO A 88 -4.23 -8.58 -10.70
C PRO A 88 -5.43 -8.75 -9.75
N ILE A 89 -5.62 -7.81 -8.83
CA ILE A 89 -6.74 -7.80 -7.89
C ILE A 89 -8.05 -7.51 -8.64
N LEU A 90 -8.07 -6.50 -9.50
CA LEU A 90 -9.24 -6.16 -10.32
C LEU A 90 -9.65 -7.31 -11.25
N LYS A 91 -8.68 -7.96 -11.87
CA LYS A 91 -8.91 -9.13 -12.73
C LYS A 91 -9.57 -10.28 -11.95
N GLY A 92 -9.16 -10.49 -10.70
CA GLY A 92 -9.69 -11.58 -9.86
C GLY A 92 -11.07 -11.31 -9.27
N LYS A 93 -11.52 -10.05 -9.24
CA LYS A 93 -12.84 -9.63 -8.70
C LYS A 93 -13.12 -10.22 -7.31
N PRO A 94 -12.28 -9.98 -6.30
CA PRO A 94 -12.39 -10.61 -4.98
C PRO A 94 -13.73 -10.31 -4.31
N LYS A 95 -14.15 -11.20 -3.40
CA LYS A 95 -15.37 -11.01 -2.60
C LYS A 95 -15.28 -9.77 -1.69
N LYS A 96 -14.10 -9.54 -1.11
CA LYS A 96 -13.85 -8.42 -0.18
C LYS A 96 -12.42 -7.87 -0.37
N ILE A 97 -12.25 -6.58 -0.12
CA ILE A 97 -10.92 -5.95 -0.01
C ILE A 97 -10.87 -5.16 1.30
N PHE A 98 -9.85 -5.44 2.12
CA PHE A 98 -9.47 -4.65 3.28
C PHE A 98 -8.26 -3.80 2.89
N ILE A 99 -8.33 -2.48 3.11
CA ILE A 99 -7.30 -1.55 2.68
C ILE A 99 -6.82 -0.77 3.91
N MET A 100 -5.50 -0.72 4.11
CA MET A 100 -4.86 0.19 5.06
C MET A 100 -3.54 0.70 4.49
N GLY A 101 -3.34 2.02 4.50
CA GLY A 101 -2.10 2.63 4.03
C GLY A 101 -2.12 4.13 4.10
N GLY A 102 -0.92 4.73 4.13
CA GLY A 102 -0.70 6.16 4.22
C GLY A 102 0.44 6.57 5.17
N VAL A 103 0.87 5.70 6.10
CA VAL A 103 1.95 6.05 7.03
C VAL A 103 3.29 6.28 6.30
N ASN A 104 3.56 5.53 5.24
CA ASN A 104 4.74 5.75 4.41
C ASN A 104 4.61 7.03 3.57
N ASP A 105 3.41 7.37 3.12
CA ASP A 105 3.12 8.65 2.47
C ASP A 105 3.43 9.81 3.42
N ILE A 106 2.98 9.74 4.69
CA ILE A 106 3.32 10.70 5.74
C ILE A 106 4.84 10.83 5.90
N SER A 107 5.58 9.72 5.91
CA SER A 107 7.04 9.72 6.02
C SER A 107 7.75 10.36 4.81
N HIS A 108 7.02 10.63 3.73
CA HIS A 108 7.46 11.36 2.53
C HIS A 108 6.79 12.75 2.43
N ASP A 109 6.36 13.33 3.54
CA ASP A 109 5.76 14.66 3.63
C ASP A 109 4.46 14.82 2.81
N VAL A 110 3.73 13.72 2.55
CA VAL A 110 2.46 13.75 1.84
C VAL A 110 1.31 14.03 2.83
N SER A 111 0.56 15.10 2.58
CA SER A 111 -0.55 15.51 3.44
C SER A 111 -1.71 14.49 3.45
N GLY A 112 -2.50 14.49 4.54
CA GLY A 112 -3.69 13.65 4.70
C GLY A 112 -4.69 13.80 3.55
N ASP A 113 -4.93 15.04 3.07
CA ASP A 113 -5.78 15.29 1.90
C ASP A 113 -5.26 14.66 0.63
N SER A 114 -3.94 14.67 0.42
CA SER A 114 -3.33 14.04 -0.76
C SER A 114 -3.44 12.52 -0.68
N ILE A 115 -3.21 11.93 0.50
CA ILE A 115 -3.44 10.50 0.77
C ILE A 115 -4.91 10.16 0.49
N GLY A 116 -5.85 10.97 0.98
CA GLY A 116 -7.28 10.80 0.75
C GLY A 116 -7.63 10.78 -0.74
N ARG A 117 -7.10 11.73 -1.53
CA ARG A 117 -7.36 11.78 -2.99
C ARG A 117 -6.89 10.52 -3.71
N VAL A 118 -5.71 10.00 -3.39
CA VAL A 118 -5.18 8.78 -4.03
C VAL A 118 -5.98 7.55 -3.57
N MET A 119 -6.33 7.48 -2.29
CA MET A 119 -7.19 6.42 -1.75
C MET A 119 -8.59 6.42 -2.40
N GLU A 120 -9.16 7.58 -2.62
CA GLU A 120 -10.45 7.72 -3.33
C GLU A 120 -10.36 7.19 -4.77
N LYS A 121 -9.29 7.56 -5.50
CA LYS A 121 -9.01 7.00 -6.83
C LYS A 121 -8.92 5.47 -6.80
N LEU A 122 -8.22 4.89 -5.84
CA LEU A 122 -8.11 3.44 -5.65
C LEU A 122 -9.50 2.81 -5.48
N ILE A 123 -10.33 3.35 -4.57
CA ILE A 123 -11.68 2.85 -4.28
C ILE A 123 -12.58 2.95 -5.52
N VAL A 124 -12.53 4.07 -6.24
CA VAL A 124 -13.30 4.26 -7.48
C VAL A 124 -12.92 3.21 -8.53
N LEU A 125 -11.63 2.95 -8.73
CA LEU A 125 -11.16 1.90 -9.65
C LEU A 125 -11.67 0.52 -9.24
N VAL A 126 -11.65 0.17 -7.96
CA VAL A 126 -12.20 -1.10 -7.46
C VAL A 126 -13.71 -1.16 -7.73
N LYS A 127 -14.48 -0.12 -7.42
CA LYS A 127 -15.94 -0.09 -7.63
C LYS A 127 -16.32 -0.23 -9.10
N GLN A 128 -15.60 0.44 -9.99
CA GLN A 128 -15.85 0.40 -11.43
C GLN A 128 -15.59 -1.00 -12.04
N ASN A 129 -14.49 -1.65 -11.62
CA ASN A 129 -14.07 -2.93 -12.18
C ASN A 129 -14.64 -4.15 -11.45
N CYS A 130 -14.97 -3.97 -10.16
CA CYS A 130 -15.41 -5.04 -9.25
C CYS A 130 -16.65 -4.60 -8.44
N PRO A 131 -17.80 -4.32 -9.11
CA PRO A 131 -18.97 -3.69 -8.45
C PRO A 131 -19.61 -4.53 -7.35
N LYS A 132 -19.31 -5.84 -7.27
CA LYS A 132 -19.81 -6.74 -6.22
C LYS A 132 -18.83 -6.87 -5.04
N THR A 133 -17.60 -6.36 -5.16
CA THR A 133 -16.58 -6.42 -4.12
C THR A 133 -16.95 -5.51 -2.96
N LYS A 134 -17.00 -6.04 -1.74
CA LYS A 134 -17.17 -5.22 -0.53
C LYS A 134 -15.82 -4.63 -0.13
N ILE A 135 -15.78 -3.31 0.06
CA ILE A 135 -14.56 -2.57 0.40
C ILE A 135 -14.62 -2.16 1.88
N TYR A 136 -13.54 -2.44 2.59
CA TYR A 136 -13.32 -2.07 3.99
C TYR A 136 -12.07 -1.20 4.04
N LEU A 137 -12.26 0.10 4.31
CA LEU A 137 -11.16 1.03 4.53
C LEU A 137 -10.88 1.11 6.02
N GLN A 138 -9.63 0.89 6.41
CA GLN A 138 -9.19 0.89 7.80
C GLN A 138 -8.43 2.18 8.10
N SER A 139 -8.58 2.69 9.32
CA SER A 139 -7.76 3.81 9.79
C SER A 139 -6.28 3.43 9.81
N LEU A 140 -5.40 4.41 9.65
CA LEU A 140 -3.99 4.29 10.02
C LEU A 140 -3.88 4.02 11.51
N LEU A 141 -2.86 3.27 11.89
CA LEU A 141 -2.48 3.10 13.29
C LEU A 141 -1.60 4.26 13.72
N PRO A 142 -1.59 4.61 15.02
CA PRO A 142 -0.60 5.55 15.54
C PRO A 142 0.82 4.98 15.41
N PHE A 143 1.81 5.84 15.41
CA PHE A 143 3.21 5.45 15.60
C PHE A 143 3.76 6.10 16.90
N ASN A 144 4.95 5.69 17.33
CA ASN A 144 5.57 6.15 18.57
C ASN A 144 7.02 6.57 18.35
N ASN A 145 7.26 7.87 18.24
CA ASN A 145 8.57 8.43 17.97
C ASN A 145 9.55 8.38 19.16
N ASP A 146 9.10 7.99 20.37
CA ASP A 146 9.97 7.81 21.54
C ASP A 146 11.00 6.69 21.29
N PHE A 147 10.71 5.75 20.37
CA PHE A 147 11.64 4.72 19.93
C PHE A 147 12.79 5.27 19.04
N LYS A 148 12.64 6.47 18.45
CA LYS A 148 13.65 7.16 17.62
C LYS A 148 14.16 6.36 16.41
N ARG A 149 13.39 5.40 15.92
CA ARG A 149 13.77 4.52 14.80
C ARG A 149 13.46 5.15 13.43
N TYR A 150 12.33 5.82 13.29
CA TYR A 150 11.82 6.34 11.99
C TYR A 150 11.96 7.86 11.94
N LYS A 151 13.17 8.35 11.60
CA LYS A 151 13.49 9.77 11.58
C LYS A 151 12.57 10.61 10.69
N ARG A 152 12.07 10.03 9.60
CA ARG A 152 11.15 10.71 8.66
C ARG A 152 9.75 10.90 9.22
N LEU A 153 9.39 10.26 10.33
CA LEU A 153 8.11 10.44 11.01
C LEU A 153 8.19 11.45 12.16
N LEU A 154 9.41 11.95 12.51
CA LEU A 154 9.57 12.96 13.54
C LEU A 154 8.89 14.26 13.13
N GLY A 155 8.05 14.82 14.00
CA GLY A 155 7.28 16.03 13.73
C GLY A 155 5.97 15.80 12.96
N HIS A 156 5.64 14.55 12.61
CA HIS A 156 4.40 14.20 11.89
C HIS A 156 3.37 13.50 12.79
N GLU A 157 3.49 13.61 14.11
CA GLU A 157 2.63 12.90 15.08
C GLU A 157 1.14 13.19 14.89
N THR A 158 0.79 14.45 14.55
CA THR A 158 -0.60 14.85 14.30
C THR A 158 -1.12 14.44 12.92
N TRP A 159 -0.24 14.17 11.97
CA TRP A 159 -0.60 13.88 10.58
C TRP A 159 -1.38 12.58 10.41
N VAL A 160 -1.25 11.63 11.34
CA VAL A 160 -2.06 10.41 11.34
C VAL A 160 -3.53 10.73 11.58
N ALA A 161 -3.82 11.66 12.52
CA ALA A 161 -5.19 12.10 12.78
C ALA A 161 -5.78 12.80 11.55
N ASP A 162 -5.02 13.71 10.92
CA ASP A 162 -5.45 14.43 9.71
C ASP A 162 -5.71 13.45 8.55
N ALA A 163 -4.81 12.49 8.35
CA ALA A 163 -4.98 11.46 7.33
C ALA A 163 -6.21 10.57 7.61
N ASN A 164 -6.44 10.19 8.87
CA ASN A 164 -7.61 9.41 9.26
C ASN A 164 -8.92 10.19 9.05
N CYS A 165 -8.93 11.49 9.31
CA CYS A 165 -10.08 12.35 8.99
C CYS A 165 -10.37 12.37 7.48
N ALA A 166 -9.33 12.57 6.65
CA ALA A 166 -9.46 12.55 5.19
C ALA A 166 -9.93 11.18 4.67
N LEU A 167 -9.36 10.08 5.16
CA LEU A 167 -9.73 8.71 4.78
C LEU A 167 -11.17 8.37 5.20
N LYS A 168 -11.58 8.78 6.40
CA LYS A 168 -12.97 8.62 6.86
C LYS A 168 -13.95 9.36 5.95
N ALA A 169 -13.64 10.61 5.59
CA ALA A 169 -14.45 11.37 4.66
C ALA A 169 -14.55 10.72 3.27
N VAL A 170 -13.47 10.09 2.79
CA VAL A 170 -13.49 9.26 1.57
C VAL A 170 -14.40 8.05 1.74
N ALA A 171 -14.31 7.34 2.87
CA ALA A 171 -15.16 6.18 3.12
C ALA A 171 -16.64 6.56 3.09
N ASP A 172 -17.01 7.68 3.72
CA ASP A 172 -18.37 8.19 3.77
C ASP A 172 -18.88 8.58 2.37
N ARG A 173 -18.10 9.38 1.60
CA ARG A 173 -18.45 9.79 0.23
C ARG A 173 -18.60 8.60 -0.71
N GLN A 174 -17.74 7.61 -0.57
CA GLN A 174 -17.75 6.43 -1.43
C GLN A 174 -18.69 5.32 -0.93
N GLY A 175 -19.32 5.46 0.24
CA GLY A 175 -20.22 4.45 0.80
C GLY A 175 -19.54 3.13 1.07
N VAL A 176 -18.26 3.14 1.46
CA VAL A 176 -17.49 1.94 1.86
C VAL A 176 -17.44 1.82 3.37
N VAL A 177 -17.19 0.61 3.88
CA VAL A 177 -17.15 0.39 5.32
C VAL A 177 -15.87 0.98 5.90
N TRP A 178 -16.01 1.90 6.87
CA TRP A 178 -14.90 2.39 7.68
C TRP A 178 -14.69 1.50 8.90
N ILE A 179 -13.43 1.13 9.16
CA ILE A 179 -13.04 0.40 10.37
C ILE A 179 -12.02 1.25 11.11
N ASP A 180 -12.43 1.85 12.22
CA ASP A 180 -11.54 2.64 13.05
C ASP A 180 -10.73 1.73 13.98
N LEU A 181 -9.46 1.52 13.61
CA LEU A 181 -8.52 0.75 14.41
C LEU A 181 -7.71 1.64 15.36
N TYR A 182 -7.55 2.93 15.04
CA TYR A 182 -6.66 3.85 15.75
C TYR A 182 -6.85 3.82 17.27
N PRO A 183 -8.08 3.90 17.84
CA PRO A 183 -8.27 3.93 19.30
C PRO A 183 -7.82 2.65 20.01
N LEU A 184 -7.77 1.53 19.28
CA LEU A 184 -7.36 0.23 19.86
C LEU A 184 -5.82 0.16 20.08
N PHE A 185 -5.07 1.01 19.38
CA PHE A 185 -3.62 1.00 19.35
C PHE A 185 -3.01 2.23 20.02
N ALA A 186 -3.76 3.32 20.17
CA ALA A 186 -3.30 4.55 20.79
C ALA A 186 -3.26 4.44 22.33
N ASN A 187 -2.22 5.02 22.93
CA ASN A 187 -2.20 5.34 24.36
C ASN A 187 -2.87 6.71 24.62
N ALA A 188 -2.85 7.20 25.86
CA ALA A 188 -3.45 8.49 26.23
C ALA A 188 -2.83 9.69 25.49
N ASP A 189 -1.57 9.59 25.05
CA ASP A 189 -0.86 10.63 24.29
C ASP A 189 -1.06 10.51 22.77
N GLY A 190 -1.93 9.59 22.31
CA GLY A 190 -2.15 9.32 20.88
C GLY A 190 -1.02 8.56 20.18
N LYS A 191 -0.04 8.05 20.91
CA LYS A 191 1.08 7.28 20.40
C LYS A 191 0.76 5.78 20.38
N LEU A 192 1.43 5.03 19.48
CA LEU A 192 1.35 3.57 19.50
C LEU A 192 1.80 3.04 20.87
N ARG A 193 0.94 2.22 21.47
CA ARG A 193 1.18 1.60 22.77
C ARG A 193 2.47 0.80 22.73
N PRO A 194 3.43 1.08 23.65
CA PRO A 194 4.78 0.51 23.57
C PRO A 194 4.83 -1.01 23.70
N GLU A 195 3.85 -1.62 24.39
CA GLU A 195 3.77 -3.07 24.53
C GLU A 195 3.26 -3.81 23.26
N LEU A 196 2.89 -3.05 22.22
CA LEU A 196 2.43 -3.60 20.93
C LEU A 196 3.49 -3.53 19.83
N THR A 197 4.64 -2.91 20.11
CA THR A 197 5.68 -2.64 19.12
C THR A 197 7.08 -2.80 19.74
N ASN A 198 8.08 -3.02 18.90
CA ASN A 198 9.49 -3.00 19.32
C ASN A 198 10.32 -1.92 18.61
N ASP A 199 9.70 -1.17 17.69
CA ASP A 199 10.38 -0.13 16.92
C ASP A 199 9.59 1.19 16.84
N GLY A 200 8.36 1.21 17.38
CA GLY A 200 7.47 2.37 17.39
C GLY A 200 6.55 2.49 16.17
N LEU A 201 6.59 1.57 15.22
CA LEU A 201 5.76 1.57 14.01
C LEU A 201 5.13 0.21 13.72
N HIS A 202 5.95 -0.84 13.67
CA HIS A 202 5.49 -2.19 13.34
C HIS A 202 4.92 -2.92 14.56
N LEU A 203 3.97 -3.80 14.32
CA LEU A 203 3.29 -4.53 15.39
C LEU A 203 4.03 -5.82 15.75
N MET A 204 4.07 -6.10 17.04
CA MET A 204 4.35 -7.43 17.55
C MET A 204 3.08 -8.28 17.55
N GLY A 205 3.21 -9.60 17.77
CA GLY A 205 2.10 -10.55 17.71
C GLY A 205 0.85 -10.13 18.52
N LYS A 206 1.04 -9.54 19.71
CA LYS A 206 -0.06 -9.00 20.52
C LYS A 206 -0.87 -7.92 19.79
N GLY A 207 -0.21 -7.06 19.03
CA GLY A 207 -0.89 -6.05 18.21
C GLY A 207 -1.70 -6.69 17.08
N TYR A 208 -1.17 -7.70 16.40
CA TYR A 208 -1.91 -8.42 15.36
C TYR A 208 -3.13 -9.18 15.90
N LEU A 209 -3.08 -9.71 17.13
CA LEU A 209 -4.24 -10.31 17.76
C LEU A 209 -5.36 -9.29 18.02
N ILE A 210 -5.03 -8.07 18.46
CA ILE A 210 -5.99 -6.97 18.61
C ILE A 210 -6.60 -6.62 17.24
N TRP A 211 -5.79 -6.48 16.21
CA TRP A 211 -6.26 -6.18 14.85
C TRP A 211 -7.19 -7.27 14.33
N ARG A 212 -6.78 -8.53 14.43
CA ARG A 212 -7.64 -9.69 14.13
C ARG A 212 -9.00 -9.58 14.78
N ASP A 213 -9.03 -9.34 16.09
CA ASP A 213 -10.29 -9.32 16.86
C ASP A 213 -11.22 -8.18 16.44
N ALA A 214 -10.66 -7.04 16.05
CA ALA A 214 -11.42 -5.91 15.52
C ALA A 214 -12.08 -6.21 14.16
N ILE A 215 -11.43 -6.99 13.31
CA ILE A 215 -11.89 -7.21 11.93
C ILE A 215 -12.55 -8.55 11.68
N LYS A 216 -12.42 -9.55 12.57
CA LYS A 216 -12.94 -10.93 12.38
C LYS A 216 -14.41 -11.00 12.00
N LYS A 217 -15.24 -10.07 12.48
CA LYS A 217 -16.67 -10.02 12.15
C LYS A 217 -16.96 -9.66 10.69
N TYR A 218 -16.02 -9.01 10.03
CA TYR A 218 -16.14 -8.58 8.62
C TYR A 218 -15.59 -9.61 7.63
N VAL A 219 -14.81 -10.58 8.11
CA VAL A 219 -14.16 -11.60 7.28
C VAL A 219 -15.11 -12.78 6.98
N LYS A 220 -16.08 -13.01 7.81
CA LYS A 220 -17.11 -14.08 7.66
C LYS A 220 -17.91 -13.96 6.37
#